data_cbbe75be2d3b90b26503e2fd345c69f4
#
_entry.id   cbbe75be2d3b90b26503e2fd345c69f4
#
_cell.length_a   1.000
_cell.length_b   1.000
_cell.length_c   1.000
_cell.angle_alpha   90.00
_cell.angle_beta   90.00
_cell.angle_gamma   90.00
#
_symmetry.space_group_name_H-M   'P 1'
#
loop_
_entity.id
_entity.type
_entity.pdbx_description
1 polymer ?
#
loop_
_entity_poly.entity_id
_entity_poly.type
_entity_poly.pdbx_seq_one_letter_code
_entity_poly.pdbx_strand_id
1 'polypeptide(L)'
;MKKIIYTLTLLVSLLSCNSQEPMQFSEKALNDSFINLDGNETTFKSILETHKGKNIVIDIWASWCSDCIKGMPKVKALQEQFPDVAYVFLSLDRGQDAWKRGIKKYNVTGDHYYLPNAKDCDFADFVNISWIPRYMLINKASEIVVFNVIEANDDKLIEALKK
;
A
#
# COMPACT_ATOMS: atom_id res chain seq x y z
N MET A 1 44.24 18.19 -52.09
CA MET A 1 43.67 18.80 -50.87
C MET A 1 42.39 18.00 -50.51
N LYS A 2 42.48 17.04 -49.64
CA LYS A 2 41.31 16.20 -49.20
C LYS A 2 40.66 16.87 -48.00
N LYS A 3 39.39 17.31 -48.14
CA LYS A 3 38.60 17.83 -47.02
C LYS A 3 37.99 16.65 -46.27
N ILE A 4 38.43 16.44 -45.03
CA ILE A 4 37.88 15.47 -44.13
C ILE A 4 36.66 16.13 -43.45
N ILE A 5 35.47 15.64 -43.78
CA ILE A 5 34.20 16.05 -43.14
C ILE A 5 34.02 15.14 -41.92
N TYR A 6 34.19 15.69 -40.70
CA TYR A 6 33.82 15.01 -39.44
C TYR A 6 32.32 15.19 -39.22
N THR A 7 31.58 14.14 -39.50
CA THR A 7 30.16 14.05 -39.06
C THR A 7 30.14 13.69 -37.57
N LEU A 8 29.85 14.69 -36.73
CA LEU A 8 29.63 14.56 -35.31
C LEU A 8 28.23 13.95 -35.11
N THR A 9 28.15 12.63 -34.93
CA THR A 9 26.92 11.95 -34.56
C THR A 9 26.64 12.22 -33.09
N LEU A 10 25.69 13.14 -32.82
CA LEU A 10 25.18 13.42 -31.48
C LEU A 10 24.27 12.27 -31.04
N LEU A 11 24.83 11.36 -30.24
CA LEU A 11 24.09 10.29 -29.62
C LEU A 11 23.22 10.86 -28.47
N VAL A 12 21.99 11.26 -28.78
CA VAL A 12 21.02 11.67 -27.77
C VAL A 12 20.53 10.39 -27.08
N SER A 13 21.14 10.04 -25.95
CA SER A 13 20.62 9.04 -25.05
C SER A 13 19.36 9.61 -24.41
N LEU A 14 18.20 9.19 -24.90
CA LEU A 14 16.92 9.39 -24.23
C LEU A 14 16.95 8.60 -22.91
N LEU A 15 17.35 9.27 -21.83
CA LEU A 15 17.12 8.80 -20.47
C LEU A 15 15.60 8.80 -20.25
N SER A 16 14.95 7.70 -20.61
CA SER A 16 13.57 7.42 -20.19
C SER A 16 13.61 7.26 -18.67
N CYS A 17 13.22 8.31 -17.93
CA CYS A 17 12.91 8.20 -16.52
C CYS A 17 11.65 7.35 -16.38
N ASN A 18 11.81 6.03 -16.48
CA ASN A 18 10.80 5.08 -16.05
C ASN A 18 10.90 5.04 -14.52
N SER A 19 10.05 5.78 -13.83
CA SER A 19 9.96 5.70 -12.35
C SER A 19 9.44 4.31 -12.01
N GLN A 20 10.36 3.39 -11.76
CA GLN A 20 10.03 2.03 -11.34
C GLN A 20 9.37 2.10 -9.96
N GLU A 21 8.22 1.44 -9.79
CA GLU A 21 7.57 1.34 -8.48
C GLU A 21 8.54 0.72 -7.46
N PRO A 22 8.57 1.21 -6.21
CA PRO A 22 9.50 0.70 -5.21
C PRO A 22 9.16 -0.77 -4.87
N MET A 23 10.20 -1.59 -4.73
CA MET A 23 10.07 -2.99 -4.32
C MET A 23 10.19 -3.19 -2.81
N GLN A 24 10.67 -2.20 -2.08
CA GLN A 24 10.86 -2.24 -0.62
C GLN A 24 10.48 -0.90 0.01
N PHE A 25 9.98 -0.94 1.24
CA PHE A 25 9.73 0.27 2.00
C PHE A 25 11.04 0.94 2.41
N SER A 26 11.02 2.27 2.48
CA SER A 26 12.13 3.01 3.06
C SER A 26 12.23 2.76 4.58
N GLU A 27 13.43 2.83 5.14
CA GLU A 27 13.62 2.72 6.60
C GLU A 27 12.79 3.74 7.38
N LYS A 28 12.60 4.93 6.84
CA LYS A 28 11.77 5.96 7.46
C LYS A 28 10.29 5.52 7.52
N ALA A 29 9.73 5.06 6.39
CA ALA A 29 8.35 4.56 6.35
C ALA A 29 8.15 3.34 7.26
N LEU A 30 9.15 2.45 7.36
CA LEU A 30 9.13 1.28 8.25
C LEU A 30 9.10 1.66 9.74
N ASN A 31 9.68 2.81 10.11
CA ASN A 31 9.74 3.28 11.49
C ASN A 31 8.56 4.18 11.87
N ASP A 32 7.67 4.51 10.94
CA ASP A 32 6.47 5.29 11.27
C ASP A 32 5.57 4.55 12.26
N SER A 33 4.93 5.36 13.10
CA SER A 33 4.10 4.89 14.20
C SER A 33 2.64 4.75 13.81
N PHE A 34 2.07 3.63 14.20
CA PHE A 34 0.65 3.27 14.07
C PHE A 34 0.07 2.92 15.43
N ILE A 35 -1.24 3.00 15.57
CA ILE A 35 -1.95 2.62 16.80
C ILE A 35 -2.84 1.42 16.50
N ASN A 36 -2.71 0.35 17.29
CA ASN A 36 -3.55 -0.84 17.18
C ASN A 36 -4.92 -0.65 17.87
N LEU A 37 -5.80 -1.64 17.79
CA LEU A 37 -7.15 -1.57 18.39
C LEU A 37 -7.16 -1.42 19.91
N ASP A 38 -6.12 -1.90 20.59
CA ASP A 38 -5.94 -1.79 22.05
C ASP A 38 -5.44 -0.40 22.46
N GLY A 39 -5.06 0.45 21.48
CA GLY A 39 -4.52 1.78 21.72
C GLY A 39 -2.99 1.80 21.90
N ASN A 40 -2.32 0.68 21.68
CA ASN A 40 -0.86 0.60 21.78
C ASN A 40 -0.21 1.08 20.49
N GLU A 41 0.91 1.77 20.65
CA GLU A 41 1.75 2.21 19.55
C GLU A 41 2.60 1.05 19.00
N THR A 42 2.76 0.99 17.69
CA THR A 42 3.58 0.00 16.98
C THR A 42 4.17 0.63 15.72
N THR A 43 5.28 0.11 15.24
CA THR A 43 5.88 0.58 13.98
C THR A 43 5.30 -0.20 12.80
N PHE A 44 5.34 0.41 11.61
CA PHE A 44 4.96 -0.29 10.38
C PHE A 44 5.81 -1.55 10.15
N LYS A 45 7.09 -1.50 10.48
CA LYS A 45 7.99 -2.66 10.47
C LYS A 45 7.45 -3.80 11.32
N SER A 46 7.05 -3.51 12.57
CA SER A 46 6.50 -4.53 13.48
C SER A 46 5.19 -5.12 12.96
N ILE A 47 4.34 -4.30 12.29
CA ILE A 47 3.12 -4.79 11.64
C ILE A 47 3.47 -5.82 10.56
N LEU A 48 4.43 -5.52 9.68
CA LEU A 48 4.85 -6.45 8.63
C LEU A 48 5.48 -7.73 9.22
N GLU A 49 6.29 -7.60 10.27
CA GLU A 49 6.93 -8.74 10.95
C GLU A 49 5.93 -9.71 11.58
N THR A 50 4.76 -9.23 12.05
CA THR A 50 3.68 -10.08 12.57
C THR A 50 3.18 -11.07 11.52
N HIS A 51 3.28 -10.73 10.23
CA HIS A 51 2.81 -11.53 9.10
C HIS A 51 3.94 -12.12 8.27
N LYS A 52 5.16 -12.17 8.81
CA LYS A 52 6.33 -12.69 8.08
C LYS A 52 6.07 -14.08 7.50
N GLY A 53 6.42 -14.25 6.22
CA GLY A 53 6.23 -15.50 5.48
C GLY A 53 4.84 -15.70 4.89
N LYS A 54 3.94 -14.71 5.02
CA LYS A 54 2.64 -14.65 4.33
C LYS A 54 2.63 -13.57 3.26
N ASN A 55 1.74 -13.71 2.30
CA ASN A 55 1.35 -12.58 1.48
C ASN A 55 0.50 -11.63 2.34
N ILE A 56 0.73 -10.31 2.22
CA ILE A 56 0.02 -9.28 2.98
C ILE A 56 -0.66 -8.34 1.99
N VAL A 57 -1.98 -8.26 2.03
CA VAL A 57 -2.73 -7.21 1.35
C VAL A 57 -2.91 -6.06 2.33
N ILE A 58 -2.39 -4.89 1.98
CA ILE A 58 -2.62 -3.64 2.71
C ILE A 58 -3.77 -2.91 2.03
N ASP A 59 -4.76 -2.50 2.82
CA ASP A 59 -5.86 -1.62 2.44
C ASP A 59 -5.75 -0.30 3.22
N ILE A 60 -5.41 0.78 2.51
CA ILE A 60 -5.38 2.12 3.08
C ILE A 60 -6.75 2.75 2.84
N TRP A 61 -7.46 3.04 3.91
CA TRP A 61 -8.87 3.43 3.89
C TRP A 61 -9.24 4.48 4.94
N ALA A 62 -10.48 4.90 4.95
CA ALA A 62 -11.05 5.66 6.06
C ALA A 62 -12.58 5.47 6.13
N SER A 63 -13.15 5.59 7.32
CA SER A 63 -14.59 5.41 7.54
C SER A 63 -15.48 6.48 6.88
N TRP A 64 -14.91 7.61 6.53
CA TRP A 64 -15.57 8.69 5.79
C TRP A 64 -15.40 8.58 4.26
N CYS A 65 -14.58 7.67 3.77
CA CYS A 65 -14.28 7.48 2.36
C CYS A 65 -15.41 6.67 1.69
N SER A 66 -16.24 7.31 0.87
CA SER A 66 -17.37 6.64 0.21
C SER A 66 -16.94 5.50 -0.72
N ASP A 67 -15.82 5.66 -1.43
CA ASP A 67 -15.33 4.66 -2.39
C ASP A 67 -14.71 3.46 -1.66
N CYS A 68 -14.06 3.69 -0.51
CA CYS A 68 -13.61 2.62 0.36
C CYS A 68 -14.79 1.77 0.84
N ILE A 69 -15.88 2.42 1.28
CA ILE A 69 -17.08 1.73 1.77
C ILE A 69 -17.76 0.93 0.65
N LYS A 70 -17.89 1.51 -0.55
CA LYS A 70 -18.41 0.80 -1.73
C LYS A 70 -17.52 -0.39 -2.14
N GLY A 71 -16.21 -0.32 -1.86
CA GLY A 71 -15.23 -1.37 -2.12
C GLY A 71 -15.30 -2.56 -1.15
N MET A 72 -15.87 -2.40 0.07
CA MET A 72 -15.87 -3.44 1.10
C MET A 72 -16.43 -4.82 0.66
N PRO A 73 -17.49 -4.91 -0.17
CA PRO A 73 -17.93 -6.20 -0.70
C PRO A 73 -16.86 -6.90 -1.55
N LYS A 74 -16.06 -6.13 -2.34
CA LYS A 74 -14.95 -6.67 -3.14
C LYS A 74 -13.81 -7.16 -2.24
N VAL A 75 -13.52 -6.42 -1.15
CA VAL A 75 -12.53 -6.85 -0.14
C VAL A 75 -12.94 -8.18 0.48
N LYS A 76 -14.22 -8.33 0.87
CA LYS A 76 -14.73 -9.59 1.43
C LYS A 76 -14.62 -10.74 0.44
N ALA A 77 -14.97 -10.53 -0.81
CA ALA A 77 -14.82 -11.53 -1.87
C ALA A 77 -13.33 -11.92 -2.06
N LEU A 78 -12.42 -10.94 -1.97
CA LEU A 78 -10.98 -11.19 -2.02
C LEU A 78 -10.52 -12.05 -0.84
N GLN A 79 -11.00 -11.78 0.38
CA GLN A 79 -10.70 -12.56 1.58
C GLN A 79 -11.21 -14.01 1.48
N GLU A 80 -12.39 -14.20 0.93
CA GLU A 80 -12.97 -15.53 0.66
C GLU A 80 -12.15 -16.30 -0.38
N GLN A 81 -11.66 -15.62 -1.41
CA GLN A 81 -10.86 -16.22 -2.49
C GLN A 81 -9.44 -16.56 -2.03
N PHE A 82 -8.85 -15.77 -1.14
CA PHE A 82 -7.47 -15.91 -0.66
C PHE A 82 -7.41 -15.93 0.89
N PRO A 83 -7.93 -16.97 1.55
CA PRO A 83 -8.05 -17.00 3.01
C PRO A 83 -6.71 -17.09 3.76
N ASP A 84 -5.63 -17.54 3.09
CA ASP A 84 -4.29 -17.64 3.70
C ASP A 84 -3.50 -16.34 3.69
N VAL A 85 -4.03 -15.29 3.05
CA VAL A 85 -3.42 -13.96 2.95
C VAL A 85 -3.73 -13.17 4.23
N ALA A 86 -2.74 -12.44 4.72
CA ALA A 86 -2.96 -11.47 5.80
C ALA A 86 -3.56 -10.17 5.22
N TYR A 87 -4.62 -9.69 5.85
CA TYR A 87 -5.28 -8.43 5.45
C TYR A 87 -5.05 -7.38 6.52
N VAL A 88 -4.30 -6.35 6.18
CA VAL A 88 -3.90 -5.24 7.06
C VAL A 88 -4.58 -3.97 6.60
N PHE A 89 -5.42 -3.39 7.46
CA PHE A 89 -6.16 -2.16 7.20
C PHE A 89 -5.50 -0.99 7.91
N LEU A 90 -5.05 0.00 7.14
CA LEU A 90 -4.41 1.21 7.64
C LEU A 90 -5.39 2.38 7.49
N SER A 91 -5.85 2.91 8.62
CA SER A 91 -6.87 3.96 8.64
C SER A 91 -6.27 5.36 8.62
N LEU A 92 -6.81 6.21 7.74
CA LEU A 92 -6.57 7.65 7.67
C LEU A 92 -7.71 8.47 8.30
N ASP A 93 -8.46 7.88 9.22
CA ASP A 93 -9.54 8.59 9.92
C ASP A 93 -9.00 9.78 10.72
N ARG A 94 -9.88 10.75 11.02
CA ARG A 94 -9.51 11.93 11.80
C ARG A 94 -9.36 11.68 13.29
N GLY A 95 -9.62 10.44 13.74
CA GLY A 95 -9.51 10.03 15.14
C GLY A 95 -9.91 8.58 15.35
N GLN A 96 -9.38 7.99 16.41
CA GLN A 96 -9.56 6.57 16.72
C GLN A 96 -11.02 6.16 16.92
N ASP A 97 -11.85 7.03 17.50
CA ASP A 97 -13.28 6.73 17.72
C ASP A 97 -14.04 6.59 16.38
N ALA A 98 -13.76 7.44 15.40
CA ALA A 98 -14.36 7.35 14.08
C ALA A 98 -13.92 6.07 13.39
N TRP A 99 -12.63 5.76 13.43
CA TRP A 99 -12.04 4.53 12.94
C TRP A 99 -12.70 3.26 13.54
N LYS A 100 -12.74 3.16 14.88
CA LYS A 100 -13.34 2.02 15.59
C LYS A 100 -14.83 1.85 15.27
N ARG A 101 -15.59 2.97 15.20
CA ARG A 101 -16.98 2.93 14.75
C ARG A 101 -17.12 2.47 13.31
N GLY A 102 -16.21 2.89 12.42
CA GLY A 102 -16.18 2.49 11.02
C GLY A 102 -15.98 0.99 10.86
N ILE A 103 -14.97 0.41 11.51
CA ILE A 103 -14.71 -1.04 11.52
C ILE A 103 -15.97 -1.81 11.88
N LYS A 104 -16.60 -1.44 13.01
CA LYS A 104 -17.83 -2.11 13.49
C LYS A 104 -19.00 -1.92 12.51
N LYS A 105 -19.21 -0.69 12.02
CA LYS A 105 -20.34 -0.37 11.15
C LYS A 105 -20.29 -1.13 9.82
N TYR A 106 -19.10 -1.23 9.21
CA TYR A 106 -18.92 -1.85 7.90
C TYR A 106 -18.49 -3.33 8.00
N ASN A 107 -18.36 -3.86 9.22
CA ASN A 107 -17.95 -5.24 9.50
C ASN A 107 -16.68 -5.61 8.70
N VAL A 108 -15.64 -4.81 8.89
CA VAL A 108 -14.33 -5.01 8.25
C VAL A 108 -13.53 -6.01 9.06
N THR A 109 -13.14 -7.11 8.44
CA THR A 109 -12.41 -8.20 9.09
C THR A 109 -10.93 -8.15 8.69
N GLY A 110 -10.02 -8.25 9.65
CA GLY A 110 -8.57 -8.24 9.44
C GLY A 110 -7.84 -7.53 10.58
N ASP A 111 -6.57 -7.24 10.39
CA ASP A 111 -5.76 -6.52 11.37
C ASP A 111 -5.83 -5.01 11.10
N HIS A 112 -6.17 -4.27 12.12
CA HIS A 112 -6.49 -2.86 11.99
C HIS A 112 -5.49 -1.98 12.72
N TYR A 113 -5.03 -0.95 12.01
CA TYR A 113 -4.12 0.07 12.55
C TYR A 113 -4.57 1.46 12.14
N TYR A 114 -4.42 2.40 13.04
CA TYR A 114 -4.72 3.81 12.83
C TYR A 114 -3.42 4.58 12.64
N LEU A 115 -3.35 5.43 11.61
CA LEU A 115 -2.21 6.31 11.31
C LEU A 115 -2.51 7.71 11.86
N PRO A 116 -1.93 8.12 13.01
CA PRO A 116 -2.30 9.37 13.68
C PRO A 116 -1.93 10.62 12.88
N ASN A 117 -0.85 10.58 12.11
CA ASN A 117 -0.31 11.71 11.34
C ASN A 117 -0.41 11.47 9.83
N ALA A 118 -1.56 10.99 9.36
CA ALA A 118 -1.75 10.53 7.99
C ALA A 118 -1.37 11.52 6.87
N LYS A 119 -1.18 12.81 7.20
CA LYS A 119 -0.82 13.85 6.23
C LYS A 119 0.65 14.26 6.27
N ASP A 120 1.34 13.97 7.37
CA ASP A 120 2.67 14.50 7.65
C ASP A 120 3.55 13.39 8.27
N CYS A 121 3.68 12.26 7.56
CA CYS A 121 4.54 11.15 8.00
C CYS A 121 5.27 10.49 6.82
N ASP A 122 6.42 9.89 7.12
CA ASP A 122 7.28 9.28 6.12
C ASP A 122 6.61 8.11 5.38
N PHE A 123 5.69 7.38 6.02
CA PHE A 123 4.90 6.33 5.38
C PHE A 123 3.97 6.91 4.31
N ALA A 124 3.21 7.97 4.66
CA ALA A 124 2.29 8.63 3.73
C ALA A 124 3.03 9.23 2.52
N ASP A 125 4.19 9.83 2.77
CA ASP A 125 5.07 10.35 1.72
C ASP A 125 5.60 9.23 0.82
N PHE A 126 6.06 8.12 1.42
CA PHE A 126 6.58 6.97 0.67
C PHE A 126 5.52 6.37 -0.27
N VAL A 127 4.31 6.13 0.24
CA VAL A 127 3.22 5.56 -0.58
C VAL A 127 2.54 6.61 -1.46
N ASN A 128 2.91 7.89 -1.32
CA ASN A 128 2.34 9.02 -2.06
C ASN A 128 0.80 9.00 -2.05
N ILE A 129 0.22 9.11 -0.84
CA ILE A 129 -1.23 9.00 -0.63
C ILE A 129 -1.94 10.22 -1.22
N SER A 130 -2.38 10.10 -2.47
CA SER A 130 -3.19 11.12 -3.16
C SER A 130 -4.67 10.73 -3.24
N TRP A 131 -4.97 9.44 -3.11
CA TRP A 131 -6.31 8.85 -3.24
C TRP A 131 -6.44 7.60 -2.37
N ILE A 132 -7.64 7.36 -1.84
CA ILE A 132 -8.06 6.12 -1.18
C ILE A 132 -9.43 5.66 -1.73
N PRO A 133 -9.72 4.35 -1.75
CA PRO A 133 -8.89 3.26 -1.20
C PRO A 133 -7.60 3.06 -2.00
N ARG A 134 -6.60 2.53 -1.33
CA ARG A 134 -5.35 2.15 -1.92
C ARG A 134 -4.98 0.73 -1.46
N TYR A 135 -4.75 -0.18 -2.42
CA TYR A 135 -4.31 -1.54 -2.12
C TYR A 135 -2.86 -1.74 -2.53
N MET A 136 -2.14 -2.48 -1.69
CA MET A 136 -0.77 -2.91 -1.95
C MET A 136 -0.67 -4.41 -1.65
N LEU A 137 0.26 -5.10 -2.30
CA LEU A 137 0.59 -6.49 -1.99
C LEU A 137 2.07 -6.62 -1.67
N ILE A 138 2.34 -7.16 -0.49
CA ILE A 138 3.67 -7.57 -0.05
C ILE A 138 3.73 -9.10 -0.11
N ASN A 139 4.75 -9.65 -0.77
CA ASN A 139 4.94 -11.09 -0.88
C ASN A 139 5.60 -11.71 0.36
N LYS A 140 5.72 -13.03 0.39
CA LYS A 140 6.33 -13.80 1.48
C LYS A 140 7.80 -13.46 1.74
N ALA A 141 8.47 -12.85 0.75
CA ALA A 141 9.85 -12.35 0.86
C ALA A 141 9.93 -10.90 1.38
N SER A 142 8.80 -10.31 1.79
CA SER A 142 8.66 -8.91 2.23
C SER A 142 8.94 -7.88 1.12
N GLU A 143 8.72 -8.24 -0.13
CA GLU A 143 8.85 -7.35 -1.27
C GLU A 143 7.48 -6.80 -1.67
N ILE A 144 7.43 -5.54 -2.08
CA ILE A 144 6.24 -4.92 -2.65
C ILE A 144 6.10 -5.43 -4.09
N VAL A 145 5.06 -6.21 -4.37
CA VAL A 145 4.77 -6.75 -5.71
C VAL A 145 3.59 -6.06 -6.40
N VAL A 146 2.75 -5.39 -5.62
CA VAL A 146 1.76 -4.42 -6.10
C VAL A 146 1.86 -3.19 -5.23
N PHE A 147 2.19 -2.05 -5.82
CA PHE A 147 2.40 -0.81 -5.08
C PHE A 147 1.14 0.05 -5.00
N ASN A 148 0.36 0.11 -6.10
CA ASN A 148 -0.73 1.06 -6.20
C ASN A 148 -1.85 0.53 -7.11
N VAL A 149 -2.92 0.01 -6.49
CA VAL A 149 -4.20 -0.21 -7.14
C VAL A 149 -5.33 0.35 -6.27
N ILE A 150 -6.44 0.73 -6.89
CA ILE A 150 -7.55 1.42 -6.19
C ILE A 150 -8.79 0.54 -6.01
N GLU A 151 -8.74 -0.70 -6.48
CA GLU A 151 -9.83 -1.66 -6.34
C GLU A 151 -9.32 -3.02 -5.85
N ALA A 152 -10.06 -3.64 -4.89
CA ALA A 152 -9.68 -4.94 -4.34
C ALA A 152 -9.80 -6.08 -5.37
N ASN A 153 -10.56 -5.90 -6.44
CA ASN A 153 -10.69 -6.85 -7.55
C ASN A 153 -9.88 -6.45 -8.79
N ASP A 154 -8.86 -5.61 -8.63
CA ASP A 154 -7.94 -5.26 -9.71
C ASP A 154 -7.18 -6.49 -10.20
N ASP A 155 -7.10 -6.66 -11.53
CA ASP A 155 -6.45 -7.83 -12.15
C ASP A 155 -4.97 -7.95 -11.75
N LYS A 156 -4.24 -6.82 -11.60
CA LYS A 156 -2.84 -6.81 -11.17
C LYS A 156 -2.69 -7.40 -9.76
N LEU A 157 -3.62 -7.08 -8.86
CA LEU A 157 -3.63 -7.61 -7.49
C LEU A 157 -3.97 -9.10 -7.49
N ILE A 158 -5.03 -9.50 -8.19
CA ILE A 158 -5.50 -10.88 -8.28
C ILE A 158 -4.43 -11.80 -8.90
N GLU A 159 -3.81 -11.39 -10.01
CA GLU A 159 -2.77 -12.20 -10.67
C GLU A 159 -1.49 -12.31 -9.82
N ALA A 160 -1.16 -11.29 -9.05
CA ALA A 160 -0.02 -11.34 -8.13
C ALA A 160 -0.28 -12.27 -6.93
N LEU A 161 -1.52 -12.36 -6.44
CA LEU A 161 -1.91 -13.26 -5.34
C LEU A 161 -1.94 -14.74 -5.73
N LYS A 162 -2.07 -15.06 -7.02
CA LYS A 162 -2.07 -16.45 -7.54
C LYS A 162 -0.66 -17.05 -7.65
N LYS A 163 0.40 -16.24 -7.53
CA LYS A 163 1.81 -16.67 -7.63
C LYS A 163 2.37 -17.07 -6.27
#